data_3167c497ee9f4faa156f22a4a75496fe
#
_entry.id   3167c497ee9f4faa156f22a4a75496fe
#
_cell.length_a   1.000
_cell.length_b   1.000
_cell.length_c   1.000
_cell.angle_alpha   90.00
_cell.angle_beta   90.00
_cell.angle_gamma   90.00
#
_symmetry.space_group_name_H-M   'P 1'
#
loop_
_entity.id
_entity.type
_entity.pdbx_description
1 polymer ?
#
loop_
_entity_poly.entity_id
_entity_poly.type
_entity_poly.pdbx_seq_one_letter_code
_entity_poly.pdbx_strand_id
1 'polypeptide(L)'
;MQGLLSDLPLLGILELIHATRQTGVLDVQAEVPYTVTFVGGEIISGGILDWMGLDALYASPLLPESGTFDFTQRPVAGQPLGPYEHLSTDWARVSDEWEKVCEIIGSPSHCFHGDLFPFGTQGGFSVRGAARELDLPVFQAAQLVVGALKQGRVLPVDRYEWYRLRLQPAGQRARVHPVARHLNGKRTLGEAVHAGLPQRDVRDYLLGELRLGLRFPGSGWVLRDLVWEQRYSPVPVPEPS
;
A
#
# COMPACT_ATOMS: atom_id res chain seq x y z
N MET A 1 -12.91 18.02 -14.70
CA MET A 1 -11.73 17.88 -15.59
C MET A 1 -11.34 16.42 -15.58
N GLN A 2 -11.25 15.81 -16.76
CA GLN A 2 -10.94 14.38 -16.85
C GLN A 2 -10.00 14.12 -18.04
N GLY A 3 -9.24 13.05 -18.01
CA GLY A 3 -8.32 12.71 -19.09
C GLY A 3 -7.48 11.46 -18.82
N LEU A 4 -6.51 11.24 -19.69
CA LEU A 4 -5.53 10.19 -19.58
C LEU A 4 -4.26 10.72 -18.90
N LEU A 5 -3.65 9.91 -18.04
CA LEU A 5 -2.37 10.24 -17.40
C LEU A 5 -1.20 10.22 -18.38
N SER A 6 -1.36 9.53 -19.51
CA SER A 6 -0.40 9.59 -20.63
C SER A 6 -0.34 10.96 -21.30
N ASP A 7 -1.46 11.70 -21.33
CA ASP A 7 -1.57 12.97 -22.04
C ASP A 7 -1.21 14.16 -21.12
N LEU A 8 -1.53 14.04 -19.84
CA LEU A 8 -1.22 15.03 -18.83
C LEU A 8 -0.68 14.34 -17.57
N PRO A 9 0.61 14.48 -17.27
CA PRO A 9 1.21 13.90 -16.09
C PRO A 9 0.54 14.38 -14.80
N LEU A 10 0.43 13.49 -13.81
CA LEU A 10 -0.27 13.78 -12.55
C LEU A 10 0.27 15.04 -11.86
N LEU A 11 1.59 15.24 -11.82
CA LEU A 11 2.18 16.45 -11.25
C LEU A 11 1.63 17.73 -11.89
N GLY A 12 1.50 17.75 -13.22
CA GLY A 12 0.90 18.89 -13.92
C GLY A 12 -0.58 19.10 -13.56
N ILE A 13 -1.32 18.03 -13.29
CA ILE A 13 -2.72 18.11 -12.82
C ILE A 13 -2.78 18.71 -11.42
N LEU A 14 -1.93 18.25 -10.50
CA LEU A 14 -1.84 18.75 -9.13
C LEU A 14 -1.45 20.24 -9.11
N GLU A 15 -0.45 20.63 -9.90
CA GLU A 15 -0.02 22.03 -10.06
C GLU A 15 -1.14 22.92 -10.62
N LEU A 16 -1.88 22.43 -11.63
CA LEU A 16 -3.02 23.17 -12.20
C LEU A 16 -4.11 23.40 -11.16
N ILE A 17 -4.48 22.38 -10.38
CA ILE A 17 -5.48 22.48 -9.31
C ILE A 17 -5.02 23.48 -8.24
N HIS A 18 -3.74 23.42 -7.85
CA HIS A 18 -3.16 24.34 -6.87
C HIS A 18 -3.13 25.77 -7.39
N ALA A 19 -2.54 26.02 -8.58
CA ALA A 19 -2.39 27.35 -9.16
C ALA A 19 -3.75 28.04 -9.43
N THR A 20 -4.77 27.27 -9.79
CA THR A 20 -6.13 27.80 -10.02
C THR A 20 -7.00 27.80 -8.75
N ARG A 21 -6.43 27.45 -7.59
CA ARG A 21 -7.09 27.43 -6.26
C ARG A 21 -8.42 26.68 -6.27
N GLN A 22 -8.43 25.52 -6.93
CA GLN A 22 -9.65 24.71 -7.03
C GLN A 22 -9.98 24.01 -5.72
N THR A 23 -11.29 23.77 -5.53
CA THR A 23 -11.82 22.97 -4.42
C THR A 23 -12.58 21.78 -4.99
N GLY A 24 -12.24 20.57 -4.57
CA GLY A 24 -12.85 19.35 -5.10
C GLY A 24 -12.04 18.09 -4.79
N VAL A 25 -12.35 17.05 -5.53
CA VAL A 25 -11.70 15.74 -5.40
C VAL A 25 -11.12 15.29 -6.73
N LEU A 26 -9.88 14.90 -6.71
CA LEU A 26 -9.17 14.24 -7.80
C LEU A 26 -9.20 12.74 -7.56
N ASP A 27 -9.86 12.00 -8.43
CA ASP A 27 -9.85 10.55 -8.49
C ASP A 27 -8.83 10.10 -9.53
N VAL A 28 -7.88 9.26 -9.11
CA VAL A 28 -6.87 8.67 -9.99
C VAL A 28 -7.13 7.17 -10.09
N GLN A 29 -7.38 6.71 -11.32
CA GLN A 29 -7.59 5.31 -11.66
C GLN A 29 -6.38 4.80 -12.41
N ALA A 30 -5.46 4.19 -11.65
CA ALA A 30 -4.23 3.57 -12.12
C ALA A 30 -4.12 2.14 -11.55
N GLU A 31 -2.95 1.52 -11.64
CA GLU A 31 -2.72 0.21 -11.03
C GLU A 31 -3.10 0.17 -9.54
N VAL A 32 -2.80 1.25 -8.82
CA VAL A 32 -3.30 1.53 -7.47
C VAL A 32 -4.21 2.74 -7.55
N PRO A 33 -5.53 2.60 -7.43
CA PRO A 33 -6.45 3.74 -7.44
C PRO A 33 -6.37 4.50 -6.12
N TYR A 34 -6.42 5.83 -6.21
CA TYR A 34 -6.41 6.70 -5.03
C TYR A 34 -7.10 8.03 -5.28
N THR A 35 -7.36 8.76 -4.22
CA THR A 35 -8.01 10.08 -4.30
C THR A 35 -7.14 11.14 -3.61
N VAL A 36 -7.25 12.38 -4.09
CA VAL A 36 -6.66 13.57 -3.44
C VAL A 36 -7.75 14.64 -3.34
N THR A 37 -7.94 15.18 -2.15
CA THR A 37 -8.96 16.20 -1.88
C THR A 37 -8.31 17.56 -1.67
N PHE A 38 -8.86 18.58 -2.31
CA PHE A 38 -8.34 19.94 -2.30
C PHE A 38 -9.36 20.94 -1.76
N VAL A 39 -8.87 21.95 -1.03
CA VAL A 39 -9.62 23.16 -0.66
C VAL A 39 -8.76 24.37 -1.00
N GLY A 40 -9.26 25.21 -1.92
CA GLY A 40 -8.53 26.41 -2.35
C GLY A 40 -7.14 26.09 -2.95
N GLY A 41 -6.98 24.93 -3.57
CA GLY A 41 -5.72 24.46 -4.14
C GLY A 41 -4.79 23.74 -3.17
N GLU A 42 -5.09 23.72 -1.86
CA GLU A 42 -4.31 23.02 -0.85
C GLU A 42 -4.83 21.60 -0.62
N ILE A 43 -3.93 20.64 -0.42
CA ILE A 43 -4.28 19.24 -0.14
C ILE A 43 -4.75 19.11 1.32
N ILE A 44 -5.98 18.65 1.51
CA ILE A 44 -6.57 18.43 2.83
C ILE A 44 -6.68 16.94 3.20
N SER A 45 -6.65 16.06 2.22
CA SER A 45 -6.72 14.61 2.41
C SER A 45 -6.25 13.89 1.15
N GLY A 46 -5.81 12.66 1.33
CA GLY A 46 -5.50 11.76 0.22
C GLY A 46 -5.41 10.33 0.70
N GLY A 47 -5.59 9.36 -0.22
CA GLY A 47 -5.46 7.97 0.17
C GLY A 47 -5.90 6.95 -0.87
N ILE A 48 -5.57 5.72 -0.56
CA ILE A 48 -5.82 4.52 -1.35
C ILE A 48 -7.01 3.77 -0.72
N LEU A 49 -8.15 3.76 -1.40
CA LEU A 49 -9.40 3.16 -0.90
C LEU A 49 -9.77 3.70 0.50
N ASP A 50 -9.75 2.83 1.53
CA ASP A 50 -10.05 3.18 2.92
C ASP A 50 -8.80 3.59 3.74
N TRP A 51 -7.60 3.49 3.18
CA TRP A 51 -6.37 3.95 3.82
C TRP A 51 -6.13 5.42 3.48
N MET A 52 -6.33 6.31 4.47
CA MET A 52 -6.29 7.76 4.30
C MET A 52 -5.17 8.40 5.13
N GLY A 53 -4.79 9.63 4.77
CA GLY A 53 -3.79 10.43 5.47
C GLY A 53 -2.44 10.49 4.77
N LEU A 54 -1.44 11.10 5.42
CA LEU A 54 -0.12 11.35 4.83
C LEU A 54 0.60 10.07 4.42
N ASP A 55 0.56 9.02 5.23
CA ASP A 55 1.17 7.73 4.90
C ASP A 55 0.60 7.13 3.61
N ALA A 56 -0.73 7.22 3.44
CA ALA A 56 -1.41 6.72 2.26
C ALA A 56 -1.12 7.60 1.04
N LEU A 57 -1.12 8.93 1.22
CA LEU A 57 -0.78 9.88 0.16
C LEU A 57 0.65 9.63 -0.35
N TYR A 58 1.62 9.54 0.54
CA TYR A 58 3.02 9.32 0.18
C TYR A 58 3.30 7.90 -0.37
N ALA A 59 2.45 6.93 -0.06
CA ALA A 59 2.49 5.60 -0.67
C ALA A 59 1.78 5.54 -2.02
N SER A 60 0.97 6.55 -2.40
CA SER A 60 0.29 6.61 -3.68
C SER A 60 1.28 6.90 -4.80
N PRO A 61 1.18 6.21 -5.96
CA PRO A 61 2.09 6.44 -7.09
C PRO A 61 1.94 7.86 -7.62
N LEU A 62 3.03 8.65 -7.60
CA LEU A 62 3.01 10.01 -8.15
C LEU A 62 3.25 10.03 -9.66
N LEU A 63 3.94 9.03 -10.20
CA LEU A 63 4.21 8.87 -11.64
C LEU A 63 3.65 7.53 -12.14
N PRO A 64 2.31 7.36 -12.16
CA PRO A 64 1.71 6.16 -12.71
C PRO A 64 1.97 6.08 -14.20
N GLU A 65 2.38 4.89 -14.69
CA GLU A 65 2.71 4.68 -16.11
C GLU A 65 1.49 4.83 -17.03
N SER A 66 0.30 4.54 -16.51
CA SER A 66 -0.96 4.61 -17.25
C SER A 66 -2.14 4.80 -16.30
N GLY A 67 -3.26 5.20 -16.88
CA GLY A 67 -4.51 5.36 -16.13
C GLY A 67 -5.30 6.58 -16.57
N THR A 68 -6.34 6.85 -15.82
CA THR A 68 -7.22 8.02 -16.03
C THR A 68 -7.30 8.84 -14.75
N PHE A 69 -7.67 10.09 -14.93
CA PHE A 69 -8.00 10.96 -13.81
C PHE A 69 -9.33 11.64 -14.03
N ASP A 70 -10.02 11.95 -12.95
CA ASP A 70 -11.21 12.80 -12.93
C ASP A 70 -11.16 13.76 -11.74
N PHE A 71 -11.14 15.04 -12.01
CA PHE A 71 -11.27 16.08 -11.00
C PHE A 71 -12.68 16.64 -11.00
N THR A 72 -13.41 16.37 -9.94
CA THR A 72 -14.76 16.84 -9.70
C THR A 72 -14.75 18.00 -8.70
N GLN A 73 -15.14 19.19 -9.18
CA GLN A 73 -15.39 20.34 -8.30
C GLN A 73 -16.61 20.06 -7.43
N ARG A 74 -16.42 20.10 -6.13
CA ARG A 74 -17.50 19.96 -5.13
C ARG A 74 -17.13 20.63 -3.83
N PRO A 75 -18.10 21.12 -3.06
CA PRO A 75 -17.86 21.62 -1.72
C PRO A 75 -17.26 20.50 -0.84
N VAL A 76 -16.11 20.74 -0.28
CA VAL A 76 -15.46 19.90 0.71
C VAL A 76 -14.93 20.81 1.82
N ALA A 77 -14.82 20.27 3.02
CA ALA A 77 -14.30 21.01 4.18
C ALA A 77 -13.15 20.22 4.82
N GLY A 78 -12.16 20.92 5.30
CA GLY A 78 -11.00 20.35 5.96
C GLY A 78 -9.91 21.39 6.13
N GLN A 79 -8.90 21.03 6.92
CA GLN A 79 -7.70 21.84 7.08
C GLN A 79 -6.61 21.28 6.15
N PRO A 80 -5.77 22.12 5.53
CA PRO A 80 -4.62 21.65 4.76
C PRO A 80 -3.72 20.76 5.62
N LEU A 81 -3.24 19.67 5.00
CA LEU A 81 -2.24 18.78 5.63
C LEU A 81 -0.89 19.47 5.79
N GLY A 82 -0.65 20.53 5.02
CA GLY A 82 0.52 21.39 4.99
C GLY A 82 0.51 22.25 3.74
N PRO A 83 1.49 23.16 3.56
CA PRO A 83 1.66 23.92 2.33
C PRO A 83 1.85 22.97 1.14
N TYR A 84 1.14 23.23 0.03
CA TYR A 84 1.17 22.39 -1.17
C TYR A 84 2.60 22.08 -1.67
N GLU A 85 3.45 23.13 -1.74
CA GLU A 85 4.82 22.99 -2.24
C GLU A 85 5.65 22.01 -1.40
N HIS A 86 5.48 22.02 -0.07
CA HIS A 86 6.17 21.08 0.82
C HIS A 86 5.63 19.66 0.64
N LEU A 87 4.30 19.51 0.60
CA LEU A 87 3.65 18.20 0.45
C LEU A 87 3.98 17.56 -0.91
N SER A 88 3.95 18.33 -1.99
CA SER A 88 4.25 17.80 -3.32
C SER A 88 5.73 17.40 -3.47
N THR A 89 6.64 18.19 -2.89
CA THR A 89 8.08 17.88 -2.87
C THR A 89 8.36 16.63 -2.04
N ASP A 90 7.79 16.54 -0.83
CA ASP A 90 7.96 15.37 0.03
C ASP A 90 7.33 14.13 -0.60
N TRP A 91 6.15 14.25 -1.22
CA TRP A 91 5.52 13.14 -1.91
C TRP A 91 6.40 12.62 -3.05
N ALA A 92 6.95 13.52 -3.89
CA ALA A 92 7.85 13.13 -4.97
C ALA A 92 9.08 12.38 -4.43
N ARG A 93 9.75 12.93 -3.42
CA ARG A 93 10.91 12.32 -2.78
C ARG A 93 10.58 10.96 -2.18
N VAL A 94 9.51 10.88 -1.39
CA VAL A 94 9.12 9.62 -0.71
C VAL A 94 8.64 8.56 -1.71
N SER A 95 7.98 8.97 -2.80
CA SER A 95 7.58 8.05 -3.88
C SER A 95 8.79 7.37 -4.52
N ASP A 96 9.85 8.12 -4.84
CA ASP A 96 11.10 7.57 -5.39
C ASP A 96 11.83 6.67 -4.39
N GLU A 97 11.83 7.06 -3.12
CA GLU A 97 12.48 6.29 -2.07
C GLU A 97 11.73 4.99 -1.74
N TRP A 98 10.38 4.97 -1.84
CA TRP A 98 9.58 3.76 -1.65
C TRP A 98 9.99 2.64 -2.59
N GLU A 99 10.27 2.94 -3.84
CA GLU A 99 10.71 1.93 -4.82
C GLU A 99 11.98 1.23 -4.33
N LYS A 100 13.00 2.00 -3.94
CA LYS A 100 14.27 1.49 -3.42
C LYS A 100 14.12 0.71 -2.11
N VAL A 101 13.22 1.15 -1.25
CA VAL A 101 12.91 0.46 0.01
C VAL A 101 12.22 -0.87 -0.27
N CYS A 102 11.21 -0.90 -1.15
CA CYS A 102 10.48 -2.11 -1.50
C CYS A 102 11.32 -3.13 -2.28
N GLU A 103 12.32 -2.70 -3.05
CA GLU A 103 13.32 -3.62 -3.63
C GLU A 103 14.01 -4.47 -2.55
N ILE A 104 14.19 -3.94 -1.34
CA ILE A 104 14.87 -4.61 -0.24
C ILE A 104 13.91 -5.40 0.64
N ILE A 105 12.79 -4.79 1.04
CA ILE A 105 11.86 -5.39 2.01
C ILE A 105 10.69 -6.13 1.36
N GLY A 106 10.48 -6.01 0.06
CA GLY A 106 9.32 -6.51 -0.68
C GLY A 106 8.09 -5.62 -0.48
N SER A 107 7.59 -5.50 0.72
CA SER A 107 6.47 -4.63 1.11
C SER A 107 6.48 -4.32 2.60
N PRO A 108 5.75 -3.28 3.06
CA PRO A 108 5.54 -3.05 4.49
C PRO A 108 4.77 -4.16 5.23
N SER A 109 4.06 -5.02 4.51
CA SER A 109 3.37 -6.19 5.07
C SER A 109 4.34 -7.32 5.43
N HIS A 110 5.53 -7.37 4.83
CA HIS A 110 6.52 -8.40 5.08
C HIS A 110 7.01 -8.40 6.53
N CYS A 111 7.16 -9.59 7.13
CA CYS A 111 7.62 -9.76 8.50
C CYS A 111 9.13 -9.98 8.57
N PHE A 112 9.72 -9.50 9.66
CA PHE A 112 11.14 -9.64 9.98
C PHE A 112 11.28 -10.11 11.42
N HIS A 113 12.35 -10.83 11.72
CA HIS A 113 12.70 -11.29 13.06
C HIS A 113 14.15 -10.94 13.37
N GLY A 114 14.45 -10.55 14.61
CA GLY A 114 15.81 -10.21 15.03
C GLY A 114 15.89 -9.58 16.41
N ASP A 115 17.02 -9.00 16.74
CA ASP A 115 17.31 -8.42 18.05
C ASP A 115 16.87 -6.95 18.22
N LEU A 116 16.25 -6.38 17.19
CA LEU A 116 15.72 -5.02 17.22
C LEU A 116 14.24 -5.02 17.67
N PHE A 117 13.89 -4.19 18.67
CA PHE A 117 12.48 -3.97 19.02
C PHE A 117 11.71 -3.31 17.86
N PRO A 118 10.50 -3.78 17.49
CA PRO A 118 9.72 -4.86 18.10
C PRO A 118 9.91 -6.25 17.45
N PHE A 119 10.93 -6.45 16.64
CA PHE A 119 11.13 -7.65 15.81
C PHE A 119 11.60 -8.91 16.58
N GLY A 120 11.85 -8.80 17.89
CA GLY A 120 12.25 -9.93 18.74
C GLY A 120 11.15 -10.95 19.04
N THR A 121 9.94 -10.76 18.55
CA THR A 121 8.80 -11.66 18.81
C THR A 121 8.91 -12.95 17.99
N GLN A 122 8.55 -14.09 18.60
CA GLN A 122 8.52 -15.37 17.91
C GLN A 122 7.54 -15.31 16.72
N GLY A 123 8.02 -15.64 15.52
CA GLY A 123 7.26 -15.56 14.26
C GLY A 123 7.36 -14.22 13.53
N GLY A 124 8.20 -13.29 14.02
CA GLY A 124 8.49 -12.03 13.38
C GLY A 124 7.40 -10.97 13.54
N PHE A 125 7.71 -9.76 13.06
CA PHE A 125 6.85 -8.59 13.12
C PHE A 125 6.88 -7.87 11.77
N SER A 126 5.72 -7.41 11.28
CA SER A 126 5.66 -6.68 10.02
C SER A 126 6.17 -5.24 10.16
N VAL A 127 6.62 -4.64 9.06
CA VAL A 127 7.00 -3.22 9.05
C VAL A 127 5.82 -2.34 9.45
N ARG A 128 4.60 -2.64 8.96
CA ARG A 128 3.37 -1.93 9.37
C ARG A 128 3.07 -2.09 10.84
N GLY A 129 3.28 -3.29 11.37
CA GLY A 129 3.15 -3.54 12.80
C GLY A 129 4.14 -2.71 13.61
N ALA A 130 5.40 -2.69 13.19
CA ALA A 130 6.45 -1.89 13.81
C ALA A 130 6.15 -0.38 13.76
N ALA A 131 5.63 0.12 12.65
CA ALA A 131 5.21 1.51 12.53
C ALA A 131 4.17 1.88 13.60
N ARG A 132 3.16 1.03 13.82
CA ARG A 132 2.14 1.24 14.85
C ARG A 132 2.71 1.14 16.28
N GLU A 133 3.59 0.17 16.52
CA GLU A 133 4.18 -0.05 17.84
C GLU A 133 5.15 1.07 18.26
N LEU A 134 5.85 1.64 17.27
CA LEU A 134 6.83 2.71 17.48
C LEU A 134 6.22 4.12 17.32
N ASP A 135 4.94 4.23 16.99
CA ASP A 135 4.26 5.49 16.65
C ASP A 135 5.02 6.29 15.56
N LEU A 136 5.42 5.58 14.48
CA LEU A 136 6.16 6.15 13.36
C LEU A 136 5.35 6.06 12.06
N PRO A 137 5.57 7.00 11.11
CA PRO A 137 5.14 6.83 9.74
C PRO A 137 5.66 5.51 9.15
N VAL A 138 4.82 4.84 8.34
CA VAL A 138 5.17 3.52 7.77
C VAL A 138 6.47 3.57 6.97
N PHE A 139 6.72 4.68 6.26
CA PHE A 139 7.96 4.87 5.51
C PHE A 139 9.19 4.91 6.41
N GLN A 140 9.13 5.61 7.54
CA GLN A 140 10.24 5.68 8.50
C GLN A 140 10.53 4.31 9.14
N ALA A 141 9.47 3.57 9.50
CA ALA A 141 9.63 2.20 9.99
C ALA A 141 10.28 1.28 8.93
N ALA A 142 9.92 1.45 7.66
CA ALA A 142 10.54 0.72 6.56
C ALA A 142 12.04 1.05 6.40
N GLN A 143 12.42 2.32 6.51
CA GLN A 143 13.83 2.74 6.49
C GLN A 143 14.62 2.16 7.66
N LEU A 144 14.04 2.10 8.87
CA LEU A 144 14.66 1.44 10.03
C LEU A 144 14.93 -0.05 9.76
N VAL A 145 13.97 -0.75 9.16
CA VAL A 145 14.13 -2.16 8.80
C VAL A 145 15.23 -2.34 7.74
N VAL A 146 15.27 -1.50 6.72
CA VAL A 146 16.35 -1.51 5.71
C VAL A 146 17.72 -1.32 6.38
N GLY A 147 17.84 -0.37 7.31
CA GLY A 147 19.06 -0.16 8.08
C GLY A 147 19.45 -1.38 8.93
N ALA A 148 18.48 -1.99 9.61
CA ALA A 148 18.68 -3.16 10.45
C ALA A 148 19.05 -4.41 9.63
N LEU A 149 18.46 -4.61 8.45
CA LEU A 149 18.83 -5.66 7.49
C LEU A 149 20.29 -5.54 7.04
N LYS A 150 20.73 -4.34 6.66
CA LYS A 150 22.12 -4.08 6.27
C LYS A 150 23.13 -4.37 7.39
N GLN A 151 22.69 -4.25 8.64
CA GLN A 151 23.50 -4.55 9.84
C GLN A 151 23.39 -6.00 10.30
N GLY A 152 22.58 -6.83 9.64
CA GLY A 152 22.31 -8.21 10.05
C GLY A 152 21.53 -8.36 11.37
N ARG A 153 20.89 -7.28 11.85
CA ARG A 153 20.14 -7.26 13.12
C ARG A 153 18.72 -7.83 13.00
N VAL A 154 18.17 -7.83 11.80
CA VAL A 154 16.91 -8.49 11.50
C VAL A 154 17.06 -9.30 10.21
N LEU A 155 16.27 -10.36 10.10
CA LEU A 155 16.20 -11.25 8.93
C LEU A 155 14.75 -11.35 8.47
N PRO A 156 14.50 -11.50 7.16
CA PRO A 156 13.16 -11.70 6.63
C PRO A 156 12.59 -13.06 7.11
N VAL A 157 11.28 -13.09 7.31
CA VAL A 157 10.51 -14.29 7.65
C VAL A 157 9.44 -14.47 6.59
N ASP A 158 9.24 -15.68 6.09
CA ASP A 158 8.21 -15.97 5.08
C ASP A 158 6.80 -15.84 5.67
N ARG A 159 6.45 -14.63 6.05
CA ARG A 159 5.19 -14.25 6.67
C ARG A 159 4.85 -12.80 6.32
N TYR A 160 3.55 -12.54 6.16
CA TYR A 160 3.02 -11.23 5.79
C TYR A 160 1.89 -10.81 6.72
N GLU A 161 1.69 -9.51 6.92
CA GLU A 161 0.63 -9.00 7.78
C GLU A 161 -0.76 -9.39 7.25
N TRP A 162 -0.96 -9.37 5.93
CA TRP A 162 -2.22 -9.78 5.32
C TRP A 162 -2.56 -11.27 5.54
N TYR A 163 -1.65 -12.11 6.05
CA TYR A 163 -1.94 -13.48 6.48
C TYR A 163 -3.02 -13.55 7.56
N ARG A 164 -3.20 -12.47 8.33
CA ARG A 164 -4.23 -12.39 9.38
C ARG A 164 -5.65 -12.24 8.84
N LEU A 165 -5.81 -11.91 7.57
CA LEU A 165 -7.11 -11.71 6.96
C LEU A 165 -7.89 -13.02 6.90
N ARG A 166 -9.21 -12.91 7.10
CA ARG A 166 -10.16 -13.99 6.91
C ARG A 166 -11.11 -13.57 5.80
N LEU A 167 -11.14 -14.34 4.74
CA LEU A 167 -11.98 -14.05 3.59
C LEU A 167 -13.04 -15.14 3.42
N GLN A 168 -14.23 -14.70 3.10
CA GLN A 168 -15.31 -15.56 2.66
C GLN A 168 -15.65 -15.17 1.22
N PRO A 169 -15.26 -15.97 0.23
CA PRO A 169 -15.57 -15.68 -1.15
C PRO A 169 -17.07 -15.66 -1.39
N ALA A 170 -17.54 -14.66 -2.11
CA ALA A 170 -18.94 -14.51 -2.47
C ALA A 170 -19.18 -14.80 -3.96
N GLY A 171 -20.37 -15.32 -4.30
CA GLY A 171 -20.82 -15.50 -5.67
C GLY A 171 -20.22 -16.69 -6.42
N GLN A 172 -20.35 -16.69 -7.76
CA GLN A 172 -19.95 -17.82 -8.62
C GLN A 172 -18.43 -18.03 -8.64
N ARG A 173 -17.62 -17.01 -8.41
CA ARG A 173 -16.15 -17.10 -8.38
C ARG A 173 -15.63 -17.99 -7.27
N ALA A 174 -16.30 -18.01 -6.12
CA ALA A 174 -15.99 -18.93 -5.02
C ALA A 174 -16.02 -20.41 -5.44
N ARG A 175 -16.74 -20.75 -6.50
CA ARG A 175 -16.87 -22.12 -7.00
C ARG A 175 -15.80 -22.51 -8.00
N VAL A 176 -15.18 -21.54 -8.67
CA VAL A 176 -14.30 -21.78 -9.82
C VAL A 176 -12.82 -21.63 -9.45
N HIS A 177 -12.47 -20.63 -8.61
CA HIS A 177 -11.07 -20.36 -8.32
C HIS A 177 -10.49 -21.37 -7.31
N PRO A 178 -9.33 -21.99 -7.57
CA PRO A 178 -8.72 -22.98 -6.67
C PRO A 178 -8.54 -22.47 -5.23
N VAL A 179 -8.01 -21.27 -5.06
CA VAL A 179 -7.79 -20.65 -3.75
C VAL A 179 -9.11 -20.40 -3.02
N ALA A 180 -10.15 -19.92 -3.71
CA ALA A 180 -11.43 -19.59 -3.10
C ALA A 180 -12.11 -20.79 -2.41
N ARG A 181 -11.88 -22.01 -2.91
CA ARG A 181 -12.44 -23.25 -2.32
C ARG A 181 -11.90 -23.54 -0.91
N HIS A 182 -10.72 -23.00 -0.58
CA HIS A 182 -10.08 -23.20 0.72
C HIS A 182 -10.43 -22.09 1.73
N LEU A 183 -11.07 -21.00 1.25
CA LEU A 183 -11.45 -19.86 2.07
C LEU A 183 -12.89 -20.01 2.57
N ASN A 184 -13.09 -19.94 3.87
CA ASN A 184 -14.39 -20.20 4.51
C ASN A 184 -14.79 -19.12 5.53
N GLY A 185 -14.10 -17.99 5.56
CA GLY A 185 -14.30 -16.90 6.51
C GLY A 185 -13.84 -17.20 7.96
N LYS A 186 -13.51 -18.46 8.27
CA LYS A 186 -13.05 -18.87 9.61
C LYS A 186 -11.52 -18.97 9.67
N ARG A 187 -10.91 -19.53 8.64
CA ARG A 187 -9.45 -19.62 8.51
C ARG A 187 -8.86 -18.31 8.03
N THR A 188 -7.69 -17.98 8.55
CA THR A 188 -6.87 -16.89 8.04
C THR A 188 -6.20 -17.31 6.73
N LEU A 189 -5.75 -16.31 5.94
CA LEU A 189 -4.98 -16.60 4.72
C LEU A 189 -3.66 -17.31 5.05
N GLY A 190 -3.02 -16.94 6.16
CA GLY A 190 -1.81 -17.62 6.65
C GLY A 190 -2.05 -19.10 6.97
N GLU A 191 -3.16 -19.44 7.64
CA GLU A 191 -3.53 -20.85 7.87
C GLU A 191 -3.77 -21.62 6.57
N ALA A 192 -4.28 -20.94 5.53
CA ALA A 192 -4.46 -21.55 4.21
C ALA A 192 -3.11 -21.80 3.52
N VAL A 193 -2.17 -20.86 3.63
CA VAL A 193 -0.78 -21.04 3.12
C VAL A 193 -0.09 -22.18 3.85
N HIS A 194 -0.14 -22.23 5.19
CA HIS A 194 0.45 -23.31 5.99
C HIS A 194 -0.19 -24.68 5.70
N ALA A 195 -1.44 -24.70 5.24
CA ALA A 195 -2.12 -25.93 4.81
C ALA A 195 -1.76 -26.37 3.38
N GLY A 196 -0.81 -25.69 2.73
CA GLY A 196 -0.24 -26.07 1.44
C GLY A 196 -0.71 -25.28 0.23
N LEU A 197 -1.49 -24.18 0.42
CA LEU A 197 -1.75 -23.27 -0.69
C LEU A 197 -0.48 -22.44 -0.99
N PRO A 198 -0.04 -22.37 -2.25
CA PRO A 198 1.08 -21.51 -2.63
C PRO A 198 0.78 -20.06 -2.25
N GLN A 199 1.69 -19.42 -1.52
CA GLN A 199 1.57 -18.01 -1.12
C GLN A 199 1.28 -17.10 -2.31
N ARG A 200 1.98 -17.32 -3.44
CA ARG A 200 1.78 -16.55 -4.67
C ARG A 200 0.33 -16.60 -5.14
N ASP A 201 -0.27 -17.79 -5.14
CA ASP A 201 -1.65 -17.96 -5.62
C ASP A 201 -2.66 -17.24 -4.70
N VAL A 202 -2.42 -17.28 -3.38
CA VAL A 202 -3.24 -16.56 -2.39
C VAL A 202 -3.09 -15.05 -2.56
N ARG A 203 -1.86 -14.55 -2.76
CA ARG A 203 -1.59 -13.14 -3.03
C ARG A 203 -2.30 -12.68 -4.32
N ASP A 204 -2.10 -13.41 -5.42
CA ASP A 204 -2.63 -13.02 -6.72
C ASP A 204 -4.17 -13.10 -6.73
N TYR A 205 -4.76 -14.06 -6.00
CA TYR A 205 -6.20 -14.12 -5.78
C TYR A 205 -6.71 -12.90 -5.01
N LEU A 206 -6.09 -12.56 -3.87
CA LEU A 206 -6.49 -11.40 -3.05
C LEU A 206 -6.37 -10.09 -3.83
N LEU A 207 -5.29 -9.91 -4.57
CA LEU A 207 -5.07 -8.74 -5.43
C LEU A 207 -6.17 -8.64 -6.51
N GLY A 208 -6.49 -9.77 -7.15
CA GLY A 208 -7.56 -9.84 -8.14
C GLY A 208 -8.93 -9.45 -7.56
N GLU A 209 -9.28 -9.97 -6.38
CA GLU A 209 -10.55 -9.65 -5.72
C GLU A 209 -10.63 -8.18 -5.29
N LEU A 210 -9.53 -7.59 -4.81
CA LEU A 210 -9.46 -6.15 -4.48
C LEU A 210 -9.68 -5.27 -5.72
N ARG A 211 -9.05 -5.63 -6.85
CA ARG A 211 -9.23 -4.94 -8.14
C ARG A 211 -10.67 -5.05 -8.65
N LEU A 212 -11.36 -6.12 -8.32
CA LEU A 212 -12.76 -6.35 -8.69
C LEU A 212 -13.78 -5.77 -7.71
N GLY A 213 -13.31 -5.06 -6.69
CA GLY A 213 -14.17 -4.34 -5.77
C GLY A 213 -14.36 -4.97 -4.40
N LEU A 214 -13.62 -6.02 -4.04
CA LEU A 214 -13.59 -6.50 -2.65
C LEU A 214 -13.14 -5.37 -1.73
N ARG A 215 -13.90 -5.12 -0.66
CA ARG A 215 -13.61 -4.09 0.34
C ARG A 215 -13.77 -4.64 1.74
N PHE A 216 -12.81 -4.31 2.60
CA PHE A 216 -12.80 -4.63 4.04
C PHE A 216 -11.93 -3.58 4.76
N PRO A 217 -12.00 -3.43 6.07
CA PRO A 217 -11.13 -2.50 6.80
C PRO A 217 -9.65 -2.80 6.56
N GLY A 218 -8.93 -1.83 5.99
CA GLY A 218 -7.52 -1.96 5.60
C GLY A 218 -7.30 -2.42 4.15
N SER A 219 -8.36 -2.51 3.32
CA SER A 219 -8.20 -2.90 1.91
C SER A 219 -7.24 -2.00 1.12
N GLY A 220 -7.12 -0.73 1.49
CA GLY A 220 -6.22 0.23 0.83
C GLY A 220 -4.75 -0.13 1.01
N TRP A 221 -4.30 -0.33 2.24
CA TRP A 221 -2.91 -0.70 2.47
C TRP A 221 -2.60 -2.12 1.97
N VAL A 222 -3.57 -3.05 2.07
CA VAL A 222 -3.39 -4.40 1.53
C VAL A 222 -3.19 -4.35 0.02
N LEU A 223 -4.03 -3.61 -0.70
CA LEU A 223 -3.89 -3.44 -2.15
C LEU A 223 -2.49 -2.91 -2.52
N ARG A 224 -2.05 -1.86 -1.82
CA ARG A 224 -0.74 -1.25 -2.10
C ARG A 224 0.42 -2.21 -1.85
N ASP A 225 0.39 -2.91 -0.73
CA ASP A 225 1.44 -3.87 -0.35
C ASP A 225 1.51 -5.04 -1.34
N LEU A 226 0.35 -5.59 -1.75
CA LEU A 226 0.29 -6.68 -2.73
C LEU A 226 0.82 -6.25 -4.12
N VAL A 227 0.60 -5.00 -4.52
CA VAL A 227 1.17 -4.46 -5.77
C VAL A 227 2.69 -4.38 -5.66
N TRP A 228 3.23 -3.91 -4.54
CA TRP A 228 4.67 -3.94 -4.32
C TRP A 228 5.23 -5.37 -4.32
N GLU A 229 4.59 -6.30 -3.60
CA GLU A 229 4.99 -7.72 -3.58
C GLU A 229 4.91 -8.42 -4.95
N GLN A 230 4.02 -7.97 -5.82
CA GLN A 230 3.96 -8.45 -7.20
C GLN A 230 5.15 -7.96 -8.03
N ARG A 231 5.60 -6.72 -7.77
CA ARG A 231 6.69 -6.06 -8.49
C ARG A 231 8.06 -6.45 -7.96
N TYR A 232 8.19 -6.51 -6.64
CA TYR A 232 9.45 -6.79 -5.93
C TYR A 232 9.38 -8.14 -5.21
N SER A 233 10.09 -9.13 -5.70
CA SER A 233 10.24 -10.40 -4.96
C SER A 233 11.20 -10.16 -3.79
N PRO A 234 10.83 -10.52 -2.55
CA PRO A 234 11.73 -10.36 -1.42
C PRO A 234 13.03 -11.16 -1.62
N VAL A 235 14.11 -10.65 -1.05
CA VAL A 235 15.41 -11.35 -1.04
C VAL A 235 15.22 -12.75 -0.44
N PRO A 236 15.72 -13.80 -1.10
CA PRO A 236 15.60 -15.17 -0.58
C PRO A 236 16.16 -15.26 0.85
N VAL A 237 15.38 -15.87 1.75
CA VAL A 237 15.88 -16.20 3.08
C VAL A 237 17.04 -17.20 2.90
N PRO A 238 18.24 -16.95 3.46
CA PRO A 238 19.29 -17.95 3.43
C PRO A 238 18.80 -19.21 4.15
N GLU A 239 18.95 -20.38 3.50
CA GLU A 239 18.62 -21.64 4.12
C GLU A 239 19.46 -21.80 5.39
N PRO A 240 18.87 -22.22 6.52
CA PRO A 240 19.63 -22.49 7.73
C PRO A 240 20.61 -23.62 7.44
N SER A 241 21.91 -23.33 7.64
CA SER A 241 23.01 -24.28 7.52
C SER A 241 22.98 -25.34 8.64
#